data_f8ee720ade1763c8c80897e23c7e9239
#
_entry.id   f8ee720ade1763c8c80897e23c7e9239
#
_cell.length_a   1.000
_cell.length_b   1.000
_cell.length_c   1.000
_cell.angle_alpha   90.00
_cell.angle_beta   90.00
_cell.angle_gamma   90.00
#
_symmetry.space_group_name_H-M   'P 1'
#
loop_
_entity.id
_entity.type
_entity.pdbx_description
1 polymer ?
#
loop_
_entity_poly.entity_id
_entity_poly.type
_entity_poly.pdbx_seq_one_letter_code
_entity_poly.pdbx_strand_id
1 'polypeptide(L)'
;MRIVQINGGAKGSTGKIMMGIAEVARVQGHEVMCASPITTTNRDAGEDCGYYRIGTFNSRRVSVALSRITGFNGCFAWIETRKLLKKIDEFKPDVIHLHNLHDSYINLPMLFSYIKKHNVPTVWTLHDCWSFTGQCPHFTMVKCDKWKTGCHNCPQYKEYPASLYDNTKKCGSLKRNGSPA
;
A
#
# COMPACT_ATOMS: atom_id res chain seq x y z
N MET A 1 -9.01 -0.27 -21.51
CA MET A 1 -9.27 0.08 -20.09
C MET A 1 -8.10 0.89 -19.56
N ARG A 2 -8.37 1.77 -18.60
CA ARG A 2 -7.35 2.50 -17.85
C ARG A 2 -7.16 1.84 -16.48
N ILE A 3 -5.95 1.39 -16.21
CA ILE A 3 -5.60 0.59 -15.02
C ILE A 3 -4.60 1.37 -14.17
N VAL A 4 -4.90 1.56 -12.89
CA VAL A 4 -3.91 2.06 -11.92
C VAL A 4 -3.41 0.89 -11.09
N GLN A 5 -2.10 0.71 -10.99
CA GLN A 5 -1.48 -0.25 -10.09
C GLN A 5 -0.70 0.46 -8.99
N ILE A 6 -0.87 0.06 -7.73
CA ILE A 6 -0.20 0.66 -6.56
C ILE A 6 0.55 -0.42 -5.80
N ASN A 7 1.87 -0.24 -5.62
CA ASN A 7 2.74 -1.19 -4.90
C ASN A 7 3.81 -0.47 -4.07
N GLY A 8 4.32 -1.13 -3.04
CA GLY A 8 5.41 -0.65 -2.17
C GLY A 8 6.78 -0.48 -2.87
N GLY A 9 6.93 -0.90 -4.10
CA GLY A 9 8.14 -0.70 -4.92
C GLY A 9 7.93 -1.10 -6.36
N ALA A 10 8.69 -0.52 -7.27
CA ALA A 10 8.69 -0.89 -8.70
C ALA A 10 9.70 -1.98 -9.05
N LYS A 11 10.66 -2.22 -8.17
CA LYS A 11 11.69 -3.26 -8.29
C LYS A 11 11.57 -4.26 -7.14
N GLY A 12 12.27 -5.38 -7.22
CA GLY A 12 12.12 -6.48 -6.26
C GLY A 12 11.02 -7.47 -6.68
N SER A 13 10.64 -8.42 -5.81
CA SER A 13 9.72 -9.51 -6.15
C SER A 13 8.34 -9.02 -6.56
N THR A 14 7.65 -8.29 -5.68
CA THR A 14 6.30 -7.76 -5.93
C THR A 14 6.29 -6.64 -6.97
N GLY A 15 7.37 -5.86 -7.06
CA GLY A 15 7.56 -4.84 -8.08
C GLY A 15 7.65 -5.43 -9.48
N LYS A 16 8.39 -6.52 -9.65
CA LYS A 16 8.48 -7.25 -10.93
C LYS A 16 7.12 -7.80 -11.34
N ILE A 17 6.32 -8.30 -10.39
CA ILE A 17 4.96 -8.79 -10.67
C ILE A 17 4.08 -7.64 -11.17
N MET A 18 4.04 -6.51 -10.44
CA MET A 18 3.27 -5.33 -10.85
C MET A 18 3.68 -4.85 -12.25
N MET A 19 4.98 -4.71 -12.50
CA MET A 19 5.49 -4.21 -13.78
C MET A 19 5.23 -5.21 -14.92
N GLY A 20 5.35 -6.51 -14.67
CA GLY A 20 5.02 -7.54 -15.68
C GLY A 20 3.54 -7.54 -16.04
N ILE A 21 2.63 -7.40 -15.05
CA ILE A 21 1.19 -7.24 -15.32
C ILE A 21 0.94 -5.97 -16.14
N ALA A 22 1.61 -4.87 -15.81
CA ALA A 22 1.48 -3.61 -16.56
C ALA A 22 1.94 -3.75 -18.02
N GLU A 23 3.04 -4.44 -18.26
CA GLU A 23 3.57 -4.69 -19.60
C GLU A 23 2.59 -5.50 -20.45
N VAL A 24 2.10 -6.63 -19.91
CA VAL A 24 1.11 -7.47 -20.60
C VAL A 24 -0.17 -6.69 -20.90
N ALA A 25 -0.66 -5.92 -19.94
CA ALA A 25 -1.86 -5.10 -20.15
C ALA A 25 -1.66 -4.04 -21.24
N ARG A 26 -0.49 -3.39 -21.30
CA ARG A 26 -0.16 -2.43 -22.35
C ARG A 26 -0.09 -3.08 -23.73
N VAL A 27 0.51 -4.28 -23.83
CA VAL A 27 0.53 -5.06 -25.09
C VAL A 27 -0.90 -5.40 -25.56
N GLN A 28 -1.84 -5.59 -24.61
CA GLN A 28 -3.26 -5.81 -24.91
C GLN A 28 -4.04 -4.51 -25.22
N GLY A 29 -3.36 -3.38 -25.33
CA GLY A 29 -3.98 -2.09 -25.68
C GLY A 29 -4.62 -1.35 -24.51
N HIS A 30 -4.24 -1.67 -23.26
CA HIS A 30 -4.71 -0.94 -22.08
C HIS A 30 -3.74 0.18 -21.69
N GLU A 31 -4.26 1.27 -21.16
CA GLU A 31 -3.47 2.33 -20.55
C GLU A 31 -3.19 1.95 -19.09
N VAL A 32 -1.91 1.94 -18.67
CA VAL A 32 -1.54 1.53 -17.31
C VAL A 32 -0.66 2.58 -16.66
N MET A 33 -1.10 3.08 -15.51
CA MET A 33 -0.31 3.90 -14.59
C MET A 33 0.13 3.04 -13.39
N CYS A 34 1.45 2.88 -13.22
CA CYS A 34 2.02 2.23 -12.04
C CYS A 34 2.45 3.30 -11.04
N ALA A 35 2.11 3.13 -9.77
CA ALA A 35 2.49 4.05 -8.70
C ALA A 35 3.23 3.32 -7.58
N SER A 36 4.41 3.83 -7.19
CA SER A 36 5.15 3.31 -6.04
C SER A 36 6.01 4.39 -5.37
N PRO A 37 6.38 4.19 -4.09
CA PRO A 37 7.27 5.10 -3.39
C PRO A 37 8.71 5.01 -3.92
N ILE A 38 9.50 6.02 -3.59
CA ILE A 38 10.95 5.96 -3.77
C ILE A 38 11.54 4.96 -2.78
N THR A 39 12.27 3.98 -3.30
CA THR A 39 13.04 3.00 -2.52
C THR A 39 14.54 3.15 -2.84
N THR A 40 15.39 2.50 -2.08
CA THR A 40 16.83 2.47 -2.37
C THR A 40 17.14 1.81 -3.71
N THR A 41 16.26 0.91 -4.18
CA THR A 41 16.43 0.15 -5.41
C THR A 41 15.86 0.82 -6.66
N ASN A 42 14.99 1.83 -6.51
CA ASN A 42 14.36 2.55 -7.64
C ASN A 42 14.64 4.05 -7.62
N ARG A 43 15.70 4.48 -6.92
CA ARG A 43 16.04 5.90 -6.74
C ARG A 43 16.21 6.62 -8.09
N ASP A 44 16.74 5.93 -9.08
CA ASP A 44 17.05 6.45 -10.42
C ASP A 44 16.01 6.05 -11.48
N ALA A 45 14.91 5.41 -11.10
CA ALA A 45 13.81 5.16 -12.01
C ALA A 45 13.17 6.52 -12.35
N GLY A 46 13.34 6.97 -13.59
CA GLY A 46 12.70 8.18 -14.14
C GLY A 46 11.17 8.07 -14.03
N GLU A 47 10.50 9.21 -14.12
CA GLU A 47 9.05 9.23 -14.36
C GLU A 47 8.83 8.95 -15.85
N ASP A 48 8.95 7.68 -16.23
CA ASP A 48 8.62 7.25 -17.58
C ASP A 48 7.10 7.21 -17.77
N CYS A 49 6.68 7.24 -19.02
CA CYS A 49 5.29 7.18 -19.43
C CYS A 49 4.54 6.07 -18.70
N GLY A 50 3.62 6.42 -17.79
CA GLY A 50 2.83 5.49 -17.01
C GLY A 50 3.45 5.05 -15.66
N TYR A 51 4.49 5.73 -15.17
CA TYR A 51 5.02 5.49 -13.82
C TYR A 51 4.96 6.76 -12.97
N TYR A 52 4.24 6.69 -11.85
CA TYR A 52 4.12 7.78 -10.89
C TYR A 52 4.88 7.47 -9.59
N ARG A 53 5.71 8.40 -9.17
CA ARG A 53 6.50 8.31 -7.95
C ARG A 53 5.74 8.92 -6.76
N ILE A 54 5.41 8.10 -5.77
CA ILE A 54 4.70 8.55 -4.57
C ILE A 54 5.69 9.16 -3.58
N GLY A 55 5.64 10.48 -3.43
CA GLY A 55 6.43 11.21 -2.45
C GLY A 55 7.92 11.28 -2.72
N THR A 56 8.66 11.60 -1.68
CA THR A 56 10.11 11.72 -1.67
C THR A 56 10.73 10.77 -0.65
N PHE A 57 12.03 10.57 -0.73
CA PHE A 57 12.74 9.75 0.27
C PHE A 57 12.57 10.30 1.69
N ASN A 58 12.61 11.62 1.85
CA ASN A 58 12.47 12.28 3.16
C ASN A 58 11.03 12.17 3.69
N SER A 59 10.01 12.40 2.86
CA SER A 59 8.61 12.27 3.29
C SER A 59 8.28 10.84 3.73
N ARG A 60 8.82 9.83 3.04
CA ARG A 60 8.69 8.45 3.46
C ARG A 60 9.36 8.18 4.80
N ARG A 61 10.58 8.71 5.05
CA ARG A 61 11.27 8.56 6.35
C ARG A 61 10.44 9.14 7.50
N VAL A 62 9.85 10.32 7.31
CA VAL A 62 8.95 10.93 8.30
C VAL A 62 7.75 10.03 8.58
N SER A 63 7.08 9.54 7.55
CA SER A 63 5.92 8.65 7.70
C SER A 63 6.28 7.34 8.40
N VAL A 64 7.45 6.76 8.09
CA VAL A 64 7.97 5.56 8.77
C VAL A 64 8.25 5.85 10.25
N ALA A 65 8.88 6.99 10.57
CA ALA A 65 9.16 7.38 11.96
C ALA A 65 7.87 7.55 12.76
N LEU A 66 6.88 8.25 12.21
CA LEU A 66 5.56 8.40 12.83
C LEU A 66 4.85 7.07 13.03
N SER A 67 4.89 6.18 12.04
CA SER A 67 4.34 4.83 12.15
C SER A 67 5.02 4.02 13.26
N ARG A 68 6.33 4.10 13.37
CA ARG A 68 7.11 3.44 14.44
C ARG A 68 6.78 3.96 15.82
N ILE A 69 6.75 5.28 15.98
CA ILE A 69 6.47 5.92 17.28
C ILE A 69 5.04 5.63 17.73
N THR A 70 4.07 5.68 16.81
CA THR A 70 2.64 5.58 17.16
C THR A 70 2.07 4.16 17.06
N GLY A 71 2.70 3.27 16.30
CA GLY A 71 2.14 1.95 15.96
C GLY A 71 1.03 1.99 14.89
N PHE A 72 0.74 3.16 14.29
CA PHE A 72 -0.27 3.29 13.24
C PHE A 72 0.35 3.17 11.84
N ASN A 73 0.48 1.94 11.36
CA ASN A 73 0.98 1.66 10.01
C ASN A 73 -0.06 1.99 8.94
N GLY A 74 0.36 2.72 7.89
CA GLY A 74 -0.52 3.08 6.78
C GLY A 74 -1.49 4.24 7.08
N CYS A 75 -1.24 5.03 8.13
CA CYS A 75 -2.09 6.16 8.54
C CYS A 75 -1.45 7.53 8.29
N PHE A 76 -0.21 7.57 7.81
CA PHE A 76 0.53 8.80 7.52
C PHE A 76 0.65 9.03 6.01
N ALA A 77 1.60 9.86 5.55
CA ALA A 77 1.77 10.21 4.13
C ALA A 77 0.55 10.93 3.52
N TRP A 78 -0.07 11.85 4.26
CA TRP A 78 -1.28 12.57 3.81
C TRP A 78 -1.05 13.38 2.54
N ILE A 79 0.06 14.10 2.44
CA ILE A 79 0.38 14.98 1.30
C ILE A 79 0.61 14.13 0.06
N GLU A 80 1.42 13.09 0.20
CA GLU A 80 1.77 12.15 -0.87
C GLU A 80 0.54 11.43 -1.41
N THR A 81 -0.32 10.97 -0.50
CA THR A 81 -1.57 10.31 -0.87
C THR A 81 -2.52 11.29 -1.57
N ARG A 82 -2.66 12.53 -1.09
CA ARG A 82 -3.49 13.54 -1.76
C ARG A 82 -3.00 13.81 -3.19
N LYS A 83 -1.68 13.92 -3.39
CA LYS A 83 -1.09 14.09 -4.72
C LYS A 83 -1.34 12.89 -5.62
N LEU A 84 -1.20 11.67 -5.10
CA LEU A 84 -1.51 10.44 -5.81
C LEU A 84 -2.99 10.40 -6.23
N LEU A 85 -3.91 10.69 -5.30
CA LEU A 85 -5.36 10.69 -5.58
C LEU A 85 -5.72 11.71 -6.67
N LYS A 86 -5.08 12.89 -6.68
CA LYS A 86 -5.24 13.86 -7.77
C LYS A 86 -4.78 13.28 -9.11
N LYS A 87 -3.66 12.55 -9.15
CA LYS A 87 -3.19 11.87 -10.36
C LYS A 87 -4.14 10.76 -10.81
N ILE A 88 -4.73 10.04 -9.88
CA ILE A 88 -5.75 9.03 -10.17
C ILE A 88 -7.01 9.69 -10.76
N ASP A 89 -7.45 10.84 -10.22
CA ASP A 89 -8.57 11.61 -10.78
C ASP A 89 -8.29 12.09 -12.22
N GLU A 90 -7.09 12.60 -12.47
CA GLU A 90 -6.67 13.02 -13.83
C GLU A 90 -6.64 11.83 -14.80
N PHE A 91 -6.19 10.68 -14.33
CA PHE A 91 -6.08 9.45 -15.12
C PHE A 91 -7.44 8.78 -15.36
N LYS A 92 -8.43 8.94 -14.47
CA LYS A 92 -9.79 8.37 -14.52
C LYS A 92 -9.77 6.85 -14.78
N PRO A 93 -9.26 6.04 -13.85
CA PRO A 93 -9.12 4.61 -14.04
C PRO A 93 -10.47 3.90 -14.09
N ASP A 94 -10.53 2.85 -14.90
CA ASP A 94 -11.63 1.88 -14.90
C ASP A 94 -11.48 0.87 -13.76
N VAL A 95 -10.24 0.63 -13.31
CA VAL A 95 -9.90 -0.28 -12.21
C VAL A 95 -8.65 0.16 -11.47
N ILE A 96 -8.63 -0.03 -10.14
CA ILE A 96 -7.44 0.13 -9.30
C ILE A 96 -6.97 -1.24 -8.84
N HIS A 97 -5.72 -1.58 -9.13
CA HIS A 97 -5.08 -2.82 -8.70
C HIS A 97 -4.09 -2.51 -7.57
N LEU A 98 -4.40 -2.98 -6.38
CA LEU A 98 -3.58 -2.82 -5.18
C LEU A 98 -2.68 -4.04 -4.99
N HIS A 99 -1.45 -3.80 -4.58
CA HIS A 99 -0.48 -4.82 -4.18
C HIS A 99 -0.07 -4.61 -2.72
N ASN A 100 1.23 -4.53 -2.40
CA ASN A 100 1.70 -4.26 -1.05
C ASN A 100 1.53 -2.79 -0.68
N LEU A 101 0.70 -2.52 0.33
CA LEU A 101 0.41 -1.17 0.84
C LEU A 101 1.10 -0.87 2.17
N HIS A 102 1.89 -1.79 2.72
CA HIS A 102 2.72 -1.54 3.89
C HIS A 102 3.90 -0.59 3.56
N ASP A 103 4.83 -0.34 4.51
CA ASP A 103 5.95 0.61 4.38
C ASP A 103 5.62 2.10 4.51
N SER A 104 4.42 2.43 4.99
CA SER A 104 4.04 3.80 5.40
C SER A 104 4.20 4.87 4.32
N TYR A 105 4.06 4.52 3.04
CA TYR A 105 4.18 5.44 1.92
C TYR A 105 2.83 5.99 1.43
N ILE A 106 1.73 5.43 1.94
CA ILE A 106 0.37 5.79 1.57
C ILE A 106 -0.51 5.85 2.82
N ASN A 107 -1.51 6.73 2.81
CA ASN A 107 -2.53 6.83 3.84
C ASN A 107 -3.74 5.97 3.43
N LEU A 108 -3.92 4.83 4.08
CA LEU A 108 -5.00 3.89 3.75
C LEU A 108 -6.41 4.47 3.95
N PRO A 109 -6.71 5.18 5.08
CA PRO A 109 -8.00 5.81 5.23
C PRO A 109 -8.38 6.73 4.07
N MET A 110 -7.44 7.51 3.58
CA MET A 110 -7.69 8.40 2.43
C MET A 110 -7.90 7.62 1.14
N LEU A 111 -7.05 6.61 0.87
CA LEU A 111 -7.15 5.78 -0.32
C LEU A 111 -8.49 5.02 -0.35
N PHE A 112 -8.84 4.36 0.73
CA PHE A 112 -10.08 3.58 0.80
C PHE A 112 -11.34 4.46 0.77
N SER A 113 -11.31 5.62 1.42
CA SER A 113 -12.39 6.60 1.32
C SER A 113 -12.57 7.10 -0.10
N TYR A 114 -11.47 7.35 -0.81
CA TYR A 114 -11.49 7.74 -2.22
C TYR A 114 -12.14 6.65 -3.09
N ILE A 115 -11.66 5.41 -2.98
CA ILE A 115 -12.17 4.27 -3.76
C ILE A 115 -13.68 4.08 -3.53
N LYS A 116 -14.13 4.12 -2.27
CA LYS A 116 -15.56 4.01 -1.92
C LYS A 116 -16.36 5.16 -2.46
N LYS A 117 -15.90 6.40 -2.30
CA LYS A 117 -16.59 7.61 -2.76
C LYS A 117 -16.80 7.61 -4.27
N HIS A 118 -15.81 7.19 -5.03
CA HIS A 118 -15.83 7.19 -6.50
C HIS A 118 -16.32 5.86 -7.09
N ASN A 119 -16.63 4.86 -6.23
CA ASN A 119 -17.09 3.52 -6.62
C ASN A 119 -16.17 2.88 -7.70
N VAL A 120 -14.84 3.03 -7.53
CA VAL A 120 -13.88 2.50 -8.51
C VAL A 120 -13.70 1.00 -8.26
N PRO A 121 -13.93 0.14 -9.27
CA PRO A 121 -13.63 -1.28 -9.17
C PRO A 121 -12.19 -1.50 -8.71
N THR A 122 -12.00 -2.38 -7.72
CA THR A 122 -10.69 -2.56 -7.10
C THR A 122 -10.36 -4.04 -6.97
N VAL A 123 -9.15 -4.39 -7.37
CA VAL A 123 -8.54 -5.71 -7.15
C VAL A 123 -7.40 -5.54 -6.16
N TRP A 124 -7.27 -6.43 -5.18
CA TRP A 124 -6.14 -6.41 -4.25
C TRP A 124 -5.42 -7.76 -4.26
N THR A 125 -4.24 -7.81 -4.88
CA THR A 125 -3.37 -8.99 -4.83
C THR A 125 -2.60 -9.02 -3.52
N LEU A 126 -2.87 -10.03 -2.70
CA LEU A 126 -2.21 -10.22 -1.41
C LEU A 126 -0.91 -10.99 -1.61
N HIS A 127 0.22 -10.34 -1.40
CA HIS A 127 1.56 -10.95 -1.44
C HIS A 127 2.01 -11.45 -0.06
N ASP A 128 1.36 -10.96 0.98
CA ASP A 128 1.61 -11.31 2.38
C ASP A 128 0.32 -11.14 3.21
N CYS A 129 0.42 -11.33 4.52
CA CYS A 129 -0.74 -11.31 5.41
C CYS A 129 -1.05 -9.91 5.98
N TRP A 130 -0.28 -8.88 5.65
CA TRP A 130 -0.42 -7.56 6.27
C TRP A 130 -1.79 -6.91 6.04
N SER A 131 -2.42 -7.17 4.90
CA SER A 131 -3.72 -6.59 4.53
C SER A 131 -4.84 -6.93 5.50
N PHE A 132 -4.84 -8.12 6.09
CA PHE A 132 -5.90 -8.62 6.99
C PHE A 132 -5.44 -8.81 8.44
N THR A 133 -4.13 -8.71 8.74
CA THR A 133 -3.61 -8.69 10.11
C THR A 133 -3.60 -7.30 10.71
N GLY A 134 -3.29 -7.16 12.00
CA GLY A 134 -3.08 -5.85 12.63
C GLY A 134 -1.84 -5.14 12.13
N GLN A 135 -0.75 -5.91 11.91
CA GLN A 135 0.55 -5.35 11.53
C GLN A 135 1.45 -6.33 10.80
N CYS A 136 1.54 -7.59 11.26
CA CYS A 136 2.56 -8.52 10.77
C CYS A 136 2.25 -9.06 9.36
N PRO A 137 3.23 -9.11 8.46
CA PRO A 137 3.07 -9.73 7.14
C PRO A 137 3.12 -11.27 7.21
N HIS A 138 3.70 -11.87 8.27
CA HIS A 138 3.91 -13.32 8.40
C HIS A 138 3.57 -13.82 9.80
N PHE A 139 2.32 -14.12 10.05
CA PHE A 139 1.86 -14.62 11.36
C PHE A 139 2.18 -16.11 11.58
N THR A 140 2.42 -16.87 10.53
CA THR A 140 2.68 -18.31 10.57
C THR A 140 3.97 -18.65 11.33
N MET A 141 4.97 -17.79 11.26
CA MET A 141 6.27 -17.97 11.95
C MET A 141 6.13 -18.07 13.47
N VAL A 142 5.13 -17.40 14.04
CA VAL A 142 4.83 -17.40 15.49
C VAL A 142 3.53 -18.15 15.82
N LYS A 143 2.97 -18.88 14.84
CA LYS A 143 1.73 -19.65 14.98
C LYS A 143 0.58 -18.84 15.61
N CYS A 144 0.42 -17.57 15.18
CA CYS A 144 -0.53 -16.63 15.76
C CYS A 144 -1.88 -16.71 15.06
N ASP A 145 -2.95 -16.94 15.79
CA ASP A 145 -4.33 -17.05 15.29
C ASP A 145 -5.19 -15.81 15.56
N LYS A 146 -4.64 -14.78 16.22
CA LYS A 146 -5.39 -13.58 16.62
C LYS A 146 -6.00 -12.80 15.46
N TRP A 147 -5.45 -12.93 14.26
CA TRP A 147 -5.99 -12.29 13.05
C TRP A 147 -7.43 -12.75 12.73
N LYS A 148 -7.82 -13.97 13.12
CA LYS A 148 -9.16 -14.54 12.90
C LYS A 148 -10.26 -13.77 13.67
N THR A 149 -9.97 -13.34 14.88
CA THR A 149 -10.92 -12.66 15.78
C THR A 149 -10.62 -11.18 15.98
N GLY A 150 -9.48 -10.72 15.50
CA GLY A 150 -8.97 -9.35 15.60
C GLY A 150 -7.65 -9.31 16.36
N CYS A 151 -6.62 -8.76 15.71
CA CYS A 151 -5.30 -8.64 16.32
C CYS A 151 -5.33 -7.78 17.60
N HIS A 152 -4.66 -8.25 18.64
CA HIS A 152 -4.44 -7.54 19.90
C HIS A 152 -3.27 -8.21 20.65
N ASN A 153 -2.59 -7.48 21.54
CA ASN A 153 -1.43 -8.00 22.29
C ASN A 153 -0.49 -8.77 21.36
N CYS A 154 -0.01 -8.07 20.32
CA CYS A 154 0.72 -8.71 19.22
C CYS A 154 2.13 -9.13 19.67
N PRO A 155 2.51 -10.42 19.54
CA PRO A 155 3.87 -10.85 19.90
C PRO A 155 4.94 -10.30 18.96
N GLN A 156 4.55 -9.80 17.79
CA GLN A 156 5.44 -9.33 16.74
C GLN A 156 5.36 -7.81 16.48
N TYR A 157 4.77 -7.00 17.38
CA TYR A 157 4.66 -5.56 17.09
C TYR A 157 6.00 -4.83 17.02
N LYS A 158 7.06 -5.41 17.60
CA LYS A 158 8.44 -4.92 17.51
C LYS A 158 9.20 -5.42 16.28
N GLU A 159 8.65 -6.43 15.59
CA GLU A 159 9.19 -6.95 14.34
C GLU A 159 8.67 -6.14 13.15
N TYR A 160 9.14 -6.48 11.94
CA TYR A 160 8.76 -5.74 10.73
C TYR A 160 7.26 -5.86 10.40
N PRO A 161 6.62 -4.73 10.13
CA PRO A 161 7.03 -3.31 10.29
C PRO A 161 6.98 -2.90 11.77
N ALA A 162 8.16 -2.60 12.32
CA ALA A 162 8.35 -2.40 13.76
C ALA A 162 7.65 -1.17 14.31
N SER A 163 7.10 -1.25 15.53
CA SER A 163 6.54 -0.13 16.27
C SER A 163 6.92 -0.14 17.75
N LEU A 164 6.89 1.03 18.39
CA LEU A 164 7.13 1.16 19.83
C LEU A 164 5.90 0.81 20.67
N TYR A 165 4.70 0.99 20.11
CA TYR A 165 3.43 0.69 20.77
C TYR A 165 2.61 -0.29 19.97
N ASP A 166 1.91 -1.19 20.65
CA ASP A 166 0.98 -2.15 20.02
C ASP A 166 -0.38 -1.50 19.75
N ASN A 167 -0.56 -1.00 18.54
CA ASN A 167 -1.84 -0.53 18.03
C ASN A 167 -2.47 -1.50 17.00
N THR A 168 -2.08 -2.77 17.02
CA THR A 168 -2.52 -3.78 16.04
C THR A 168 -4.03 -3.97 16.01
N LYS A 169 -4.73 -3.82 17.14
CA LYS A 169 -6.20 -3.88 17.18
C LYS A 169 -6.84 -2.79 16.31
N LYS A 170 -6.39 -1.54 16.48
CA LYS A 170 -6.90 -0.39 15.73
C LYS A 170 -6.52 -0.48 14.26
N CYS A 171 -5.26 -0.83 13.95
CA CYS A 171 -4.79 -1.00 12.57
C CYS A 171 -5.55 -2.12 11.84
N GLY A 172 -5.80 -3.25 12.49
CA GLY A 172 -6.58 -4.33 11.92
C GLY A 172 -8.03 -3.95 11.64
N SER A 173 -8.68 -3.24 12.58
CA SER A 173 -10.05 -2.72 12.37
C SER A 173 -10.11 -1.72 11.22
N LEU A 174 -9.14 -0.82 11.13
CA LEU A 174 -9.06 0.17 10.07
C LEU A 174 -8.96 -0.49 8.69
N LYS A 175 -8.15 -1.52 8.56
CA LYS A 175 -7.98 -2.24 7.29
C LYS A 175 -9.24 -3.04 6.92
N ARG A 176 -9.83 -3.77 7.87
CA ARG A 176 -11.06 -4.54 7.62
C ARG A 176 -12.25 -3.64 7.27
N ASN A 177 -12.47 -2.57 8.04
CA ASN A 177 -13.64 -1.70 7.85
C ASN A 177 -13.42 -0.68 6.71
N GLY A 178 -12.19 -0.36 6.41
CA GLY A 178 -11.81 0.60 5.37
C GLY A 178 -11.65 -0.03 4.00
N SER A 179 -11.24 -1.31 3.92
CA SER A 179 -11.02 -1.99 2.64
C SER A 179 -12.25 -1.88 1.73
N PRO A 180 -12.08 -1.58 0.45
CA PRO A 180 -13.12 -1.80 -0.53
C PRO A 180 -13.35 -3.32 -0.61
N ALA A 181 -14.44 -3.77 -0.06
CA ALA A 181 -14.89 -5.15 -0.18
C ALA A 181 -15.66 -5.32 -1.48
#